data_3b71accebae3e0b53c61870c6b48e9e0
#
_entry.id   3b71accebae3e0b53c61870c6b48e9e0
#
_cell.length_a   1.000
_cell.length_b   1.000
_cell.length_c   1.000
_cell.angle_alpha   90.00
_cell.angle_beta   90.00
_cell.angle_gamma   90.00
#
_symmetry.space_group_name_H-M   'P 1'
#
loop_
_entity.id
_entity.type
_entity.pdbx_description
1 polymer ?
#
loop_
_entity_poly.entity_id
_entity_poly.type
_entity_poly.pdbx_seq_one_letter_code
_entity_poly.pdbx_strand_id
1 'polypeptide(L)'
;MCSSDLYLTLLGCDSLIVTGTTTSGCVRASVLDAFSLNYRITLAEEGCFDRSQASHAINLCDMNAKYADVIKLEEAVSFIGTLKSGMFELPSGGLKQQLAANM
;
A
#
# COMPACT_ATOMS: atom_id res chain seq x y z
N MET A 1 4.59 -11.06 -0.56
CA MET A 1 3.82 -10.67 0.65
C MET A 1 3.46 -11.92 1.45
N CYS A 2 4.35 -12.46 2.22
CA CYS A 2 4.11 -13.73 2.90
C CYS A 2 2.94 -13.66 3.88
N SER A 3 3.21 -13.37 5.15
CA SER A 3 2.15 -13.33 6.17
C SER A 3 1.45 -11.97 6.26
N SER A 4 1.98 -10.93 5.61
CA SER A 4 1.39 -9.60 5.69
C SER A 4 0.04 -9.49 4.98
N ASP A 5 -0.19 -10.28 3.95
CA ASP A 5 -1.48 -10.32 3.26
C ASP A 5 -2.60 -10.79 4.17
N LEU A 6 -2.33 -11.80 4.99
CA LEU A 6 -3.29 -12.29 5.96
C LEU A 6 -3.62 -11.23 7.00
N TYR A 7 -2.60 -10.53 7.47
CA TYR A 7 -2.78 -9.47 8.46
C TYR A 7 -3.59 -8.30 7.89
N LEU A 8 -3.27 -7.88 6.67
CA LEU A 8 -4.00 -6.81 6.00
C LEU A 8 -5.46 -7.18 5.74
N THR A 9 -5.70 -8.42 5.36
CA THR A 9 -7.07 -8.93 5.19
C THR A 9 -7.83 -8.89 6.50
N LEU A 10 -7.18 -9.29 7.58
CA LEU A 10 -7.78 -9.24 8.92
C LEU A 10 -8.15 -7.83 9.33
N LEU A 11 -7.32 -6.85 8.97
CA LEU A 11 -7.59 -5.44 9.26
C LEU A 11 -8.66 -4.84 8.35
N GLY A 12 -9.11 -5.56 7.33
CA GLY A 12 -10.11 -5.05 6.40
C GLY A 12 -9.57 -4.05 5.39
N CYS A 13 -8.25 -4.08 5.15
CA CYS A 13 -7.64 -3.19 4.17
C CYS A 13 -8.04 -3.59 2.75
N ASP A 14 -8.41 -2.62 1.93
CA ASP A 14 -8.70 -2.83 0.52
C ASP A 14 -7.79 -2.01 -0.40
N SER A 15 -7.06 -1.06 0.16
CA SER A 15 -6.20 -0.17 -0.60
C SER A 15 -4.85 -0.05 0.10
N LEU A 16 -3.79 0.04 -0.70
CA LEU A 16 -2.41 0.15 -0.22
C LEU A 16 -1.72 1.31 -0.90
N ILE A 17 -0.95 2.06 -0.13
CA ILE A 17 0.01 3.03 -0.67
C ILE A 17 1.38 2.42 -0.46
N VAL A 18 2.10 2.19 -1.56
CA VAL A 18 3.38 1.49 -1.52
C VAL A 18 4.53 2.46 -1.75
N THR A 19 5.53 2.37 -0.92
CA THR A 19 6.79 3.11 -1.05
C THR A 19 7.94 2.18 -0.76
N GLY A 20 9.15 2.65 -0.99
CA GLY A 20 10.36 1.94 -0.60
C GLY A 20 11.28 1.65 -1.77
N THR A 21 12.05 0.60 -1.61
CA THR A 21 13.10 0.22 -2.55
C THR A 21 13.14 -1.30 -2.69
N THR A 22 13.52 -1.82 -3.74
CA THR A 22 13.93 -1.23 -5.01
C THR A 22 12.74 -1.26 -5.96
N THR A 23 12.52 -0.21 -6.72
CA THR A 23 11.33 -0.08 -7.59
C THR A 23 11.15 -1.31 -8.48
N SER A 24 12.23 -1.78 -9.12
CA SER A 24 12.19 -2.96 -9.99
C SER A 24 12.22 -4.30 -9.26
N GLY A 25 12.46 -4.28 -7.97
CA GLY A 25 12.60 -5.48 -7.15
C GLY A 25 11.46 -5.67 -6.17
N CYS A 26 11.74 -5.46 -4.88
CA CYS A 26 10.77 -5.71 -3.80
C CYS A 26 9.48 -4.89 -3.94
N VAL A 27 9.59 -3.64 -4.40
CA VAL A 27 8.42 -2.80 -4.64
C VAL A 27 7.54 -3.43 -5.71
N ARG A 28 8.11 -3.75 -6.85
CA ARG A 28 7.37 -4.39 -7.94
C ARG A 28 6.77 -5.72 -7.51
N ALA A 29 7.54 -6.55 -6.82
CA ALA A 29 7.05 -7.85 -6.33
C ALA A 29 5.86 -7.69 -5.40
N SER A 30 5.92 -6.74 -4.47
CA SER A 30 4.83 -6.47 -3.54
C SER A 30 3.58 -5.97 -4.27
N VAL A 31 3.76 -5.10 -5.26
CA VAL A 31 2.65 -4.59 -6.07
C VAL A 31 1.97 -5.72 -6.84
N LEU A 32 2.73 -6.61 -7.46
CA LEU A 32 2.17 -7.73 -8.20
C LEU A 32 1.40 -8.68 -7.28
N ASP A 33 1.94 -8.98 -6.12
CA ASP A 33 1.26 -9.84 -5.15
C ASP A 33 -0.03 -9.20 -4.65
N ALA A 34 0.03 -7.92 -4.31
CA ALA A 34 -1.14 -7.19 -3.84
C ALA A 34 -2.21 -7.09 -4.92
N PHE A 35 -1.79 -6.86 -6.16
CA PHE A 35 -2.71 -6.84 -7.30
C PHE A 35 -3.41 -8.19 -7.45
N SER A 36 -2.66 -9.28 -7.32
CA SER A 36 -3.21 -10.64 -7.40
C SER A 36 -4.24 -10.92 -6.30
N LEU A 37 -4.13 -10.22 -5.19
CA LEU A 37 -5.05 -10.36 -4.05
C LEU A 37 -6.17 -9.32 -4.08
N ASN A 38 -6.33 -8.62 -5.19
CA ASN A 38 -7.38 -7.65 -5.43
C ASN A 38 -7.31 -6.37 -4.57
N TYR A 39 -6.12 -6.01 -4.12
CA TYR A 39 -5.94 -4.70 -3.48
C TYR A 39 -5.88 -3.60 -4.54
N ARG A 40 -6.39 -2.44 -4.19
CA ARG A 40 -6.13 -1.22 -4.94
C ARG A 40 -4.79 -0.68 -4.51
N ILE A 41 -3.93 -0.40 -5.46
CA ILE A 41 -2.55 -0.04 -5.16
C ILE A 41 -2.22 1.31 -5.74
N THR A 42 -1.62 2.15 -4.91
CA THR A 42 -1.09 3.44 -5.31
C THR A 42 0.39 3.47 -4.96
N LEU A 43 1.21 3.92 -5.90
CA LEU A 43 2.65 4.10 -5.70
C LEU A 43 2.94 5.59 -5.60
N ALA A 44 3.66 5.99 -4.55
CA ALA A 44 4.17 7.35 -4.45
C ALA A 44 5.52 7.40 -5.18
N GLU A 45 5.57 8.09 -6.30
CA GLU A 45 6.71 8.10 -7.20
C GLU A 45 8.02 8.47 -6.49
N GLU A 46 8.01 9.57 -5.75
CA GLU A 46 9.21 10.04 -5.03
C GLU A 46 9.49 9.25 -3.76
N GLY A 47 8.54 8.41 -3.33
CA GLY A 47 8.73 7.53 -2.19
C GLY A 47 9.36 6.18 -2.56
N CYS A 48 9.63 5.96 -3.83
CA CYS A 48 10.29 4.76 -4.34
C CYS A 48 11.60 5.15 -5.01
N PHE A 49 12.59 4.26 -4.97
CA PHE A 49 13.80 4.50 -5.74
C PHE A 49 14.48 3.19 -6.14
N ASP A 50 15.36 3.31 -7.11
CA ASP A 50 16.10 2.21 -7.69
C ASP A 50 17.55 2.61 -7.89
N ARG A 51 18.38 1.64 -8.22
CA ARG A 51 19.81 1.86 -8.50
C ARG A 51 20.03 2.71 -9.76
N SER A 52 19.09 2.66 -10.70
CA SER A 52 19.14 3.35 -11.96
C SER A 52 17.86 4.11 -12.18
N GLN A 53 17.98 5.36 -12.64
CA GLN A 53 16.79 6.16 -12.98
C GLN A 53 16.01 5.53 -14.14
N ALA A 54 16.70 4.93 -15.09
CA ALA A 54 16.04 4.27 -16.21
C ALA A 54 15.18 3.10 -15.72
N SER A 55 15.74 2.25 -14.87
CA SER A 55 15.01 1.13 -14.29
C SER A 55 13.81 1.61 -13.47
N HIS A 56 14.01 2.64 -12.67
CA HIS A 56 12.95 3.24 -11.87
C HIS A 56 11.80 3.74 -12.76
N ALA A 57 12.11 4.55 -13.75
CA ALA A 57 11.12 5.13 -14.65
C ALA A 57 10.35 4.07 -15.43
N ILE A 58 11.05 3.09 -15.98
CA ILE A 58 10.44 2.02 -16.78
C ILE A 58 9.52 1.18 -15.91
N ASN A 59 9.96 0.81 -14.72
CA ASN A 59 9.13 -0.01 -13.83
C ASN A 59 7.90 0.75 -13.30
N LEU A 60 8.03 2.03 -13.00
CA LEU A 60 6.88 2.84 -12.63
C LEU A 60 5.88 2.95 -13.77
N CYS A 61 6.36 3.18 -14.98
CA CYS A 61 5.51 3.24 -16.17
C CYS A 61 4.76 1.93 -16.37
N ASP A 62 5.45 0.82 -16.23
CA ASP A 62 4.90 -0.52 -16.41
C ASP A 62 3.82 -0.81 -15.37
N MET A 63 4.09 -0.52 -14.11
CA MET A 63 3.15 -0.73 -13.03
C MET A 63 1.93 0.18 -13.15
N ASN A 64 2.13 1.43 -13.55
CA ASN A 64 1.04 2.38 -13.76
C ASN A 64 0.10 1.91 -14.86
N ALA A 65 0.65 1.28 -15.89
CA ALA A 65 -0.15 0.80 -17.02
C ALA A 65 -1.02 -0.41 -16.67
N LYS A 66 -0.59 -1.23 -15.70
CA LYS A 66 -1.18 -2.56 -15.51
C LYS A 66 -1.72 -2.82 -14.10
N TYR A 67 -1.04 -2.36 -13.06
CA TYR A 67 -1.26 -2.88 -11.71
C TYR A 67 -1.63 -1.84 -10.67
N ALA A 68 -1.23 -0.60 -10.84
CA ALA A 68 -1.31 0.40 -9.79
C ALA A 68 -1.48 1.79 -10.38
N ASP A 69 -1.78 2.75 -9.53
CA ASP A 69 -1.77 4.17 -9.88
C ASP A 69 -0.51 4.80 -9.32
N VAL A 70 0.33 5.34 -10.20
CA VAL A 70 1.54 6.05 -9.78
C VAL A 70 1.19 7.53 -9.66
N ILE A 71 1.34 8.06 -8.45
CA ILE A 71 1.03 9.46 -8.16
C ILE A 71 2.25 10.15 -7.56
N LYS A 72 2.19 11.46 -7.46
CA LYS A 72 3.22 12.23 -6.79
C LYS A 72 3.11 12.04 -5.27
N LEU A 73 4.25 12.07 -4.60
CA LEU A 73 4.28 11.95 -3.14
C LEU A 73 3.39 12.99 -2.48
N GLU A 74 3.40 14.20 -2.99
CA GLU A 74 2.57 15.30 -2.52
C GLU A 74 1.08 14.96 -2.54
N GLU A 75 0.62 14.32 -3.59
CA GLU A 75 -0.77 13.88 -3.71
C GLU A 75 -1.10 12.80 -2.68
N ALA A 76 -0.18 11.85 -2.47
CA ALA A 76 -0.36 10.80 -1.48
C ALA A 76 -0.44 11.36 -0.07
N VAL A 77 0.43 12.31 0.27
CA VAL A 77 0.44 12.96 1.59
C VAL A 77 -0.84 13.75 1.80
N SER A 78 -1.30 14.47 0.79
CA SER A 78 -2.56 15.22 0.86
C SER A 78 -3.74 14.30 1.08
N PHE A 79 -3.79 13.18 0.38
CA PHE A 79 -4.85 12.19 0.55
C PHE A 79 -4.88 11.63 1.96
N ILE A 80 -3.71 11.24 2.50
CA ILE A 80 -3.62 10.73 3.87
C ILE A 80 -4.11 11.77 4.87
N GLY A 81 -3.78 13.03 4.65
CA GLY A 81 -4.22 14.13 5.50
C GLY A 81 -5.73 14.36 5.52
N THR A 82 -6.44 13.88 4.50
CA THR A 82 -7.91 14.01 4.43
C THR A 82 -8.65 12.84 5.05
N LEU A 83 -7.94 11.75 5.36
CA LEU A 83 -8.58 10.57 5.93
C LEU A 83 -9.02 10.83 7.37
N LYS A 84 -10.19 10.34 7.69
CA LYS A 84 -10.72 10.41 9.05
C LYS A 84 -10.36 9.15 9.81
N SER A 85 -10.01 9.31 11.08
CA SER A 85 -9.79 8.16 11.96
C SER A 85 -11.10 7.39 12.16
N GLY A 86 -10.98 6.06 12.23
CA GLY A 86 -12.11 5.21 12.55
C GLY A 86 -13.14 5.08 11.44
N MET A 87 -12.76 5.33 10.19
CA MET A 87 -13.65 5.13 9.04
C MET A 87 -14.11 3.69 8.91
N PHE A 88 -13.27 2.75 9.31
CA PHE A 88 -13.56 1.33 9.24
C PHE A 88 -13.33 0.69 10.60
N GLU A 89 -14.25 -0.19 11.01
CA GLU A 89 -14.03 -1.02 12.18
C GLU A 89 -13.10 -2.17 11.82
N LEU A 90 -12.21 -2.53 12.75
CA LEU A 90 -11.34 -3.67 12.55
C LEU A 90 -12.17 -4.95 12.59
N PRO A 91 -11.99 -5.84 11.60
CA PRO A 91 -12.78 -7.07 11.55
C PRO A 91 -12.41 -8.07 12.62
N SER A 92 -11.35 -7.84 13.38
CA SER A 92 -11.00 -8.64 14.55
C SER A 92 -12.03 -8.51 15.68
N GLY A 93 -13.16 -7.89 15.39
CA GLY A 93 -14.32 -7.95 16.27
C GLY A 93 -14.09 -7.30 17.61
N GLY A 94 -14.14 -8.11 18.63
CA GLY A 94 -14.07 -7.62 20.00
C GLY A 94 -12.71 -7.12 20.49
N LEU A 95 -11.65 -7.17 19.69
CA LEU A 95 -10.33 -6.80 20.18
C LEU A 95 -10.30 -5.36 20.72
N LYS A 96 -10.87 -4.44 19.97
CA LYS A 96 -10.93 -3.04 20.36
C LYS A 96 -11.74 -2.87 21.64
N GLN A 97 -12.83 -3.60 21.74
CA GLN A 97 -13.67 -3.60 22.93
C GLN A 97 -12.99 -4.28 24.11
N GLN A 98 -12.27 -5.36 23.87
CA GLN A 98 -11.48 -6.04 24.89
C GLN A 98 -10.39 -5.12 25.44
N LEU A 99 -9.70 -4.41 24.57
CA LEU A 99 -8.70 -3.44 25.02
C LEU A 99 -9.31 -2.34 25.85
N ALA A 100 -10.46 -1.83 25.44
CA ALA A 100 -11.18 -0.82 26.19
C ALA A 100 -11.65 -1.34 27.55
N ALA A 101 -12.12 -2.58 27.61
CA ALA A 101 -12.61 -3.20 28.86
C ALA A 101 -11.48 -3.47 29.85
N ASN A 102 -10.25 -3.68 29.35
CA ASN A 102 -9.09 -3.96 30.19
C ASN A 102 -8.31 -2.71 30.59
N MET A 103 -8.75 -1.56 30.16
CA MET A 103 -8.20 -0.27 30.56
C MET A 103 -9.03 0.36 31.65
#